data_49434e8924bcdd2229526a414a96017b
#
_entry.id   49434e8924bcdd2229526a414a96017b
#
_cell.length_a   1.000
_cell.length_b   1.000
_cell.length_c   1.000
_cell.angle_alpha   90.00
_cell.angle_beta   90.00
_cell.angle_gamma   90.00
#
_symmetry.space_group_name_H-M   'P 1'
#
loop_
_entity.id
_entity.type
_entity.pdbx_description
1 polymer ?
#
loop_
_entity_poly.entity_id
_entity_poly.type
_entity_poly.pdbx_seq_one_letter_code
_entity_poly.pdbx_strand_id
1 'polypeptide(L)' 'MSPDNDRTAPGLVLDSDTEHTVKNHLAVIVGFCELLLADTPPEDTRHADVQEINRAARELMIIFKHGSRR' A
#
# COMPACT_ATOMS: atom_id res chain seq x y z
N MET A 1 -12.31 19.93 14.23
CA MET A 1 -11.74 18.65 14.39
C MET A 1 -12.82 17.59 14.26
N SER A 2 -12.49 16.59 13.64
CA SER A 2 -13.47 15.57 13.38
C SER A 2 -13.26 14.38 14.31
N PRO A 3 -14.20 14.11 15.17
CA PRO A 3 -14.11 12.92 16.00
C PRO A 3 -14.05 11.63 15.18
N ASP A 4 -14.55 11.70 13.97
CA ASP A 4 -14.55 10.52 13.14
C ASP A 4 -13.14 10.03 12.86
N ASN A 5 -12.22 10.96 12.68
CA ASN A 5 -10.84 10.56 12.45
C ASN A 5 -10.27 9.82 13.62
N ASP A 6 -10.62 10.28 14.80
CA ASP A 6 -10.10 9.64 15.99
C ASP A 6 -10.59 8.23 16.11
N ARG A 7 -11.85 8.03 15.76
CA ARG A 7 -12.42 6.71 15.91
C ARG A 7 -11.87 5.72 14.93
N THR A 8 -11.49 6.19 13.76
CA THR A 8 -11.01 5.26 12.75
C THR A 8 -9.53 5.00 12.83
N ALA A 9 -8.79 5.87 13.48
CA ALA A 9 -7.34 5.75 13.48
C ALA A 9 -6.86 4.43 14.06
N PRO A 10 -7.26 4.09 15.28
CA PRO A 10 -6.80 2.81 15.82
C PRO A 10 -7.63 1.70 15.25
N GLY A 11 -7.25 0.62 15.05
CA GLY A 11 -8.04 -0.50 14.62
C GLY A 11 -8.79 -0.20 13.35
N LEU A 12 -8.08 0.20 12.35
CA LEU A 12 -8.67 0.54 11.07
C LEU A 12 -9.55 -0.60 10.56
N VAL A 13 -10.84 -0.37 10.57
CA VAL A 13 -11.79 -1.37 10.11
C VAL A 13 -12.46 -0.85 8.85
N LEU A 14 -12.34 -1.58 7.78
CA LEU A 14 -12.91 -1.22 6.50
C LEU A 14 -13.96 -2.23 6.10
N ASP A 15 -15.02 -1.77 5.45
CA ASP A 15 -15.98 -2.71 4.89
C ASP A 15 -15.32 -3.42 3.70
N SER A 16 -15.95 -4.49 3.22
CA SER A 16 -15.29 -5.31 2.22
C SER A 16 -15.14 -4.58 0.88
N ASP A 17 -16.05 -3.67 0.55
CA ASP A 17 -15.92 -2.93 -0.69
C ASP A 17 -14.74 -1.97 -0.64
N THR A 18 -14.57 -1.27 0.47
CA THR A 18 -13.46 -0.36 0.63
C THR A 18 -12.15 -1.12 0.66
N GLU A 19 -12.14 -2.23 1.36
CA GLU A 19 -10.97 -3.07 1.44
C GLU A 19 -10.52 -3.54 0.06
N HIS A 20 -11.48 -3.96 -0.73
CA HIS A 20 -11.21 -4.40 -2.09
C HIS A 20 -10.62 -3.27 -2.93
N THR A 21 -11.22 -2.09 -2.79
CA THR A 21 -10.75 -0.92 -3.53
C THR A 21 -9.33 -0.57 -3.14
N VAL A 22 -9.03 -0.59 -1.85
CA VAL A 22 -7.69 -0.27 -1.39
C VAL A 22 -6.68 -1.28 -1.93
N LYS A 23 -7.03 -2.55 -1.87
CA LYS A 23 -6.13 -3.58 -2.39
C LYS A 23 -5.88 -3.41 -3.87
N ASN A 24 -6.91 -3.04 -4.62
CA ASN A 24 -6.74 -2.82 -6.04
C ASN A 24 -5.80 -1.66 -6.32
N HIS A 25 -5.92 -0.59 -5.56
CA HIS A 25 -5.04 0.54 -5.73
C HIS A 25 -3.61 0.17 -5.37
N LEU A 26 -3.44 -0.60 -4.31
CA LEU A 26 -2.10 -1.05 -3.93
C LEU A 26 -1.48 -1.93 -5.00
N ALA A 27 -2.28 -2.77 -5.63
CA ALA A 27 -1.78 -3.61 -6.70
C ALA A 27 -1.28 -2.77 -7.88
N VAL A 28 -1.99 -1.69 -8.19
CA VAL A 28 -1.56 -0.79 -9.24
C VAL A 28 -0.24 -0.12 -8.87
N ILE A 29 -0.13 0.32 -7.62
CA ILE A 29 1.11 0.95 -7.17
C ILE A 29 2.28 -0.02 -7.27
N VAL A 30 2.08 -1.25 -6.81
CA VAL A 30 3.14 -2.25 -6.87
C VAL A 30 3.53 -2.53 -8.33
N GLY A 31 2.52 -2.63 -9.20
CA GLY A 31 2.81 -2.88 -10.60
C GLY A 31 3.66 -1.79 -11.23
N PHE A 32 3.31 -0.53 -10.96
CA PHE A 32 4.10 0.57 -11.52
C PHE A 32 5.48 0.65 -10.87
N CYS A 33 5.58 0.34 -9.60
CA CYS A 33 6.89 0.31 -8.96
C CYS A 33 7.79 -0.72 -9.64
N GLU A 34 7.24 -1.87 -9.95
CA GLU A 34 8.04 -2.91 -10.61
C GLU A 34 8.48 -2.49 -12.00
N LEU A 35 7.60 -1.81 -12.73
CA LEU A 35 7.97 -1.30 -14.03
C LEU A 35 9.08 -0.25 -13.92
N LEU A 36 8.94 0.64 -12.96
CA LEU A 36 9.95 1.67 -12.75
C LEU A 36 11.28 1.07 -12.33
N LEU A 37 11.25 0.06 -11.49
CA LEU A 37 12.49 -0.58 -11.05
C LEU A 37 13.19 -1.27 -12.21
N ALA A 38 12.42 -1.83 -13.13
CA ALA A 38 13.00 -2.46 -14.29
C ALA A 38 13.70 -1.45 -15.19
N ASP A 39 13.18 -0.22 -15.24
CA ASP A 39 13.73 0.81 -16.11
C ASP A 39 14.75 1.70 -15.44
N THR A 40 14.86 1.68 -14.13
CA THR A 40 15.74 2.59 -13.42
C THR A 40 17.00 1.86 -13.01
N PRO A 41 18.18 2.36 -13.42
CA PRO A 41 19.42 1.68 -13.02
C PRO A 41 19.61 1.68 -11.53
N PRO A 42 20.22 0.63 -10.98
CA PRO A 42 20.42 0.55 -9.52
C PRO A 42 21.21 1.70 -8.93
N GLU A 43 22.06 2.33 -9.71
CA GLU A 43 22.87 3.43 -9.19
C GLU A 43 22.11 4.74 -9.15
N ASP A 44 20.92 4.80 -9.75
CA ASP A 44 20.07 5.98 -9.70
C ASP A 44 19.42 6.05 -8.31
N THR A 45 19.48 7.22 -7.68
CA THR A 45 18.90 7.36 -6.34
C THR A 45 17.41 7.05 -6.34
N ARG A 46 16.74 7.29 -7.46
CA ARG A 46 15.32 7.00 -7.54
C ARG A 46 15.03 5.51 -7.43
N HIS A 47 15.99 4.67 -7.78
CA HIS A 47 15.80 3.24 -7.66
C HIS A 47 15.49 2.86 -6.20
N ALA A 48 16.28 3.38 -5.27
CA ALA A 48 16.05 3.09 -3.86
C ALA A 48 14.72 3.66 -3.38
N ASP A 49 14.36 4.85 -3.87
CA ASP A 49 13.10 5.45 -3.47
C ASP A 49 11.92 4.60 -3.92
N VAL A 50 11.96 4.12 -5.15
CA VAL A 50 10.88 3.29 -5.66
C VAL A 50 10.83 1.97 -4.92
N GLN A 51 11.97 1.41 -4.56
CA GLN A 51 12.01 0.19 -3.77
C GLN A 51 11.29 0.38 -2.43
N GLU A 52 11.49 1.54 -1.80
CA GLU A 52 10.82 1.82 -0.54
C GLU A 52 9.32 1.91 -0.71
N ILE A 53 8.87 2.58 -1.77
CA ILE A 53 7.44 2.67 -2.04
C ILE A 53 6.87 1.28 -2.29
N ASN A 54 7.56 0.49 -3.06
CA ASN A 54 7.12 -0.86 -3.38
C ASN A 54 7.01 -1.71 -2.11
N ARG A 55 8.00 -1.61 -1.25
CA ARG A 55 7.99 -2.37 -0.01
C ARG A 55 6.81 -1.96 0.87
N ALA A 56 6.58 -0.66 1.00
CA ALA A 56 5.48 -0.18 1.84
C ALA A 56 4.14 -0.65 1.29
N ALA A 57 3.97 -0.58 -0.01
CA ALA A 57 2.72 -1.01 -0.61
C ALA A 57 2.49 -2.50 -0.40
N ARG A 58 3.55 -3.30 -0.53
CA ARG A 58 3.42 -4.73 -0.32
C ARG A 58 3.09 -5.07 1.13
N GLU A 59 3.69 -4.33 2.05
CA GLU A 59 3.38 -4.53 3.46
C GLU A 59 1.94 -4.21 3.77
N LEU A 60 1.42 -3.16 3.17
CA LEU A 60 0.00 -2.84 3.35
C LEU A 60 -0.89 -3.92 2.80
N MET A 61 -0.54 -4.49 1.66
CA MET A 61 -1.32 -5.57 1.10
C MET A 61 -1.36 -6.76 2.04
N ILE A 62 -0.24 -7.07 2.67
CA ILE A 62 -0.19 -8.18 3.62
C ILE A 62 -1.07 -7.88 4.82
N ILE A 63 -1.03 -6.66 5.32
CA ILE A 63 -1.85 -6.28 6.46
C ILE A 63 -3.32 -6.44 6.15
N PHE A 64 -3.77 -5.95 5.01
CA PHE A 64 -5.16 -6.09 4.64
C PHE A 64 -5.54 -7.55 4.44
N LYS A 65 -4.66 -8.30 3.82
CA LYS A 65 -4.95 -9.69 3.56
C LYS A 65 -5.14 -10.47 4.85
N HIS A 66 -4.28 -10.25 5.82
CA HIS A 66 -4.36 -10.98 7.09
C HIS A 66 -5.37 -10.37 8.03
N GLY A 67 -5.45 -9.05 8.06
CA GLY A 67 -6.36 -8.37 8.95
C GLY A 67 -7.81 -8.65 8.66
N SER A 68 -8.15 -8.78 7.39
CA SER A 68 -9.54 -8.95 7.01
C SER A 68 -10.08 -10.32 7.39
N ARG A 69 -9.23 -11.20 7.81
CA ARG A 69 -9.69 -12.55 8.14
C ARG A 69 -10.17 -12.66 9.58
N ARG A 70 -9.96 -11.62 10.34
CA ARG A 70 -10.39 -11.67 11.73
C ARG A 70 -11.86 -11.37 11.83
#